data_233c00fe27d26091758e5e23fe2f35c5
#
_entry.id   233c00fe27d26091758e5e23fe2f35c5
#
_cell.length_a   1.000
_cell.length_b   1.000
_cell.length_c   1.000
_cell.angle_alpha   90.00
_cell.angle_beta   90.00
_cell.angle_gamma   90.00
#
_symmetry.space_group_name_H-M   'P 1'
#
loop_
_entity.id
_entity.type
_entity.pdbx_description
1 polymer ?
#
loop_
_entity_poly.entity_id
_entity_poly.type
_entity_poly.pdbx_seq_one_letter_code
_entity_poly.pdbx_strand_id
1 'polypeptide(L)'
;PPAAWNGGRTVTGAVRREFIDFIIRQYNSRGIPIRYTFTNPLIKEIHLTDPFCNMITRIAENGLNEIIVNVPVLEDYIRKNYPRYPLISSTVKQIEDRDALLAELEKDYKLVVLDYNWNNRFDELETLPHKDKIEILVNPYCTPHCKRRKKHYEFLGERQFEHNLQVFGNEKQALKPIPKKEFPCPNMSFDFYDTTGFETHVSPQQIYEKYVPMGYENFKIEGRLMHPADILESYMYYMVKPEYRDMLRLKM
;
A
#
# COMPACT_ATOMS: atom_id res chain seq x y z
N PRO A 1 1.25 4.29 -11.82
CA PRO A 1 0.92 5.52 -12.57
C PRO A 1 0.35 6.59 -11.64
N PRO A 2 0.39 7.88 -12.02
CA PRO A 2 -0.10 9.01 -11.21
C PRO A 2 -1.64 9.11 -11.25
N ALA A 3 -2.33 8.09 -10.78
CA ALA A 3 -3.79 8.06 -10.76
C ALA A 3 -4.34 8.88 -9.57
N ALA A 4 -5.44 9.60 -9.78
CA ALA A 4 -6.11 10.39 -8.75
C ALA A 4 -6.54 9.54 -7.53
N TRP A 5 -6.85 8.26 -7.76
CA TRP A 5 -7.26 7.32 -6.71
C TRP A 5 -6.11 6.78 -5.86
N ASN A 6 -4.84 6.99 -6.25
CA ASN A 6 -3.70 6.55 -5.46
C ASN A 6 -3.64 7.27 -4.11
N GLY A 7 -3.20 6.55 -3.08
CA GLY A 7 -2.96 7.09 -1.75
C GLY A 7 -1.76 6.44 -1.06
N GLY A 8 -1.48 6.92 0.15
CA GLY A 8 -0.35 6.48 0.95
C GLY A 8 1.01 7.02 0.48
N ARG A 9 1.15 7.40 -0.80
CA ARG A 9 2.32 8.07 -1.38
C ARG A 9 1.91 8.81 -2.64
N THR A 10 2.57 9.94 -2.92
CA THR A 10 2.38 10.67 -4.18
C THR A 10 3.18 9.99 -5.28
N VAL A 11 2.50 9.62 -6.36
CA VAL A 11 3.11 9.05 -7.56
C VAL A 11 3.14 10.11 -8.65
N THR A 12 4.32 10.40 -9.18
CA THR A 12 4.57 11.44 -10.18
C THR A 12 4.92 10.84 -11.54
N GLY A 13 4.98 11.69 -12.56
CA GLY A 13 5.40 11.33 -13.91
C GLY A 13 4.28 10.75 -14.77
N ALA A 14 4.47 10.86 -16.09
CA ALA A 14 3.56 10.29 -17.08
C ALA A 14 3.93 8.81 -17.36
N VAL A 15 2.92 7.99 -17.56
CA VAL A 15 3.11 6.59 -17.92
C VAL A 15 2.30 6.30 -19.17
N ARG A 16 2.94 5.73 -20.20
CA ARG A 16 2.26 5.31 -21.43
C ARG A 16 1.48 4.02 -21.19
N ARG A 17 0.35 3.90 -21.87
CA ARG A 17 -0.53 2.73 -21.79
C ARG A 17 0.23 1.44 -22.11
N GLU A 18 1.06 1.44 -23.14
CA GLU A 18 1.83 0.29 -23.58
C GLU A 18 2.78 -0.23 -22.49
N PHE A 19 3.33 0.69 -21.68
CA PHE A 19 4.18 0.33 -20.57
C PHE A 19 3.37 -0.30 -19.43
N ILE A 20 2.16 0.21 -19.15
CA ILE A 20 1.25 -0.39 -18.16
C ILE A 20 0.89 -1.81 -18.59
N ASP A 21 0.48 -1.98 -19.85
CA ASP A 21 0.15 -3.30 -20.43
C ASP A 21 1.33 -4.27 -20.38
N PHE A 22 2.54 -3.77 -20.65
CA PHE A 22 3.76 -4.56 -20.56
C PHE A 22 4.01 -5.05 -19.14
N ILE A 23 3.94 -4.17 -18.14
CA ILE A 23 4.14 -4.54 -16.73
C ILE A 23 3.10 -5.55 -16.28
N ILE A 24 1.82 -5.31 -16.59
CA ILE A 24 0.74 -6.25 -16.25
C ILE A 24 1.05 -7.64 -16.81
N ARG A 25 1.40 -7.73 -18.08
CA ARG A 25 1.73 -9.01 -18.74
C ARG A 25 2.94 -9.69 -18.12
N GLN A 26 4.01 -8.92 -17.80
CA GLN A 26 5.24 -9.49 -17.21
C GLN A 26 4.98 -10.18 -15.86
N TYR A 27 4.13 -9.60 -15.02
CA TYR A 27 3.80 -10.20 -13.73
C TYR A 27 2.73 -11.29 -13.86
N ASN A 28 1.64 -11.01 -14.57
CA ASN A 28 0.53 -11.94 -14.67
C ASN A 28 0.86 -13.23 -15.44
N SER A 29 1.77 -13.20 -16.43
CA SER A 29 2.27 -14.40 -17.10
C SER A 29 3.02 -15.37 -16.17
N ARG A 30 3.42 -14.90 -15.00
CA ARG A 30 4.06 -15.69 -13.93
C ARG A 30 3.11 -16.02 -12.78
N GLY A 31 1.80 -15.74 -12.94
CA GLY A 31 0.81 -15.92 -11.88
C GLY A 31 0.92 -14.90 -10.74
N ILE A 32 1.70 -13.83 -10.91
CA ILE A 32 1.90 -12.80 -9.88
C ILE A 32 0.85 -11.69 -10.08
N PRO A 33 -0.04 -11.45 -9.11
CA PRO A 33 -1.02 -10.37 -9.19
C PRO A 33 -0.36 -9.00 -9.06
N ILE A 34 -0.89 -8.02 -9.78
CA ILE A 34 -0.60 -6.61 -9.57
C ILE A 34 -1.66 -6.06 -8.63
N ARG A 35 -1.23 -5.25 -7.67
CA ARG A 35 -2.11 -4.66 -6.68
C ARG A 35 -2.13 -3.14 -6.82
N TYR A 36 -3.27 -2.58 -7.27
CA TYR A 36 -3.47 -1.13 -7.26
C TYR A 36 -3.73 -0.65 -5.84
N THR A 37 -3.11 0.49 -5.48
CA THR A 37 -3.29 1.11 -4.17
C THR A 37 -4.18 2.34 -4.32
N PHE A 38 -5.49 2.15 -4.42
CA PHE A 38 -6.49 3.19 -4.58
C PHE A 38 -6.99 3.64 -3.21
N THR A 39 -6.10 4.28 -2.47
CA THR A 39 -6.30 4.58 -1.05
C THR A 39 -6.25 6.07 -0.72
N ASN A 40 -6.47 6.94 -1.73
CA ASN A 40 -6.59 8.37 -1.49
C ASN A 40 -7.82 8.64 -0.60
N PRO A 41 -7.63 9.18 0.62
CA PRO A 41 -8.73 9.36 1.56
C PRO A 41 -9.71 10.49 1.16
N LEU A 42 -9.35 11.28 0.16
CA LEU A 42 -10.12 12.44 -0.29
C LEU A 42 -11.02 12.14 -1.49
N ILE A 43 -11.13 10.89 -1.91
CA ILE A 43 -12.01 10.49 -3.01
C ILE A 43 -13.47 10.77 -2.67
N LYS A 44 -14.17 11.42 -3.62
CA LYS A 44 -15.59 11.72 -3.62
C LYS A 44 -16.19 11.26 -4.95
N GLU A 45 -17.52 11.27 -5.06
CA GLU A 45 -18.25 10.86 -6.27
C GLU A 45 -17.71 11.51 -7.56
N ILE A 46 -17.37 12.80 -7.51
CA ILE A 46 -16.83 13.52 -8.67
C ILE A 46 -15.51 12.91 -9.20
N HIS A 47 -14.75 12.23 -8.36
CA HIS A 47 -13.49 11.61 -8.75
C HIS A 47 -13.66 10.21 -9.39
N LEU A 48 -14.87 9.61 -9.28
CA LEU A 48 -15.13 8.27 -9.80
C LEU A 48 -15.15 8.24 -11.34
N THR A 49 -15.42 9.38 -11.96
CA THR A 49 -15.46 9.51 -13.43
C THR A 49 -14.09 9.82 -14.06
N ASP A 50 -13.00 9.83 -13.27
CA ASP A 50 -11.65 10.08 -13.80
C ASP A 50 -11.32 9.09 -14.94
N PRO A 51 -11.06 9.58 -16.18
CA PRO A 51 -10.88 8.69 -17.33
C PRO A 51 -9.64 7.81 -17.22
N PHE A 52 -8.56 8.36 -16.65
CA PHE A 52 -7.30 7.63 -16.52
C PHE A 52 -7.41 6.52 -15.47
N CYS A 53 -7.99 6.81 -14.30
CA CYS A 53 -8.22 5.81 -13.27
C CYS A 53 -9.10 4.67 -13.80
N ASN A 54 -10.18 4.99 -14.50
CA ASN A 54 -11.07 3.99 -15.09
C ASN A 54 -10.36 3.18 -16.20
N MET A 55 -9.54 3.83 -17.02
CA MET A 55 -8.78 3.14 -18.07
C MET A 55 -7.81 2.11 -17.48
N ILE A 56 -6.97 2.50 -16.50
CA ILE A 56 -6.00 1.58 -15.90
C ILE A 56 -6.68 0.45 -15.13
N THR A 57 -7.80 0.73 -14.48
CA THR A 57 -8.59 -0.29 -13.79
C THR A 57 -9.13 -1.32 -14.77
N ARG A 58 -9.71 -0.87 -15.88
CA ARG A 58 -10.25 -1.76 -16.93
C ARG A 58 -9.18 -2.64 -17.58
N ILE A 59 -8.01 -2.09 -17.88
CA ILE A 59 -6.90 -2.82 -18.52
C ILE A 59 -6.43 -3.99 -17.66
N ALA A 60 -6.39 -3.81 -16.35
CA ALA A 60 -5.85 -4.81 -15.44
C ALA A 60 -6.93 -5.72 -14.82
N GLU A 61 -8.22 -5.57 -15.20
CA GLU A 61 -9.30 -6.40 -14.69
C GLU A 61 -9.28 -7.79 -15.34
N ASN A 62 -8.79 -8.78 -14.63
CA ASN A 62 -8.67 -10.15 -15.14
C ASN A 62 -8.98 -11.25 -14.09
N GLY A 63 -9.36 -10.87 -12.87
CA GLY A 63 -9.61 -11.80 -11.76
C GLY A 63 -8.38 -12.23 -10.98
N LEU A 64 -7.16 -11.95 -11.48
CA LEU A 64 -5.90 -12.19 -10.77
C LEU A 64 -5.44 -10.95 -10.01
N ASN A 65 -5.53 -9.79 -10.65
CA ASN A 65 -5.09 -8.51 -10.07
C ASN A 65 -6.04 -8.03 -8.98
N GLU A 66 -5.54 -7.19 -8.08
CA GLU A 66 -6.19 -6.81 -6.83
C GLU A 66 -6.23 -5.29 -6.66
N ILE A 67 -7.18 -4.80 -5.87
CA ILE A 67 -7.26 -3.38 -5.51
C ILE A 67 -7.31 -3.23 -3.99
N ILE A 68 -6.42 -2.40 -3.44
CA ILE A 68 -6.51 -1.94 -2.05
C ILE A 68 -7.38 -0.69 -2.03
N VAL A 69 -8.43 -0.69 -1.21
CA VAL A 69 -9.39 0.41 -1.06
C VAL A 69 -9.38 0.99 0.35
N ASN A 70 -9.77 2.26 0.45
CA ASN A 70 -9.82 2.98 1.72
C ASN A 70 -11.20 3.63 1.98
N VAL A 71 -11.83 4.21 0.97
CA VAL A 71 -13.07 4.97 1.13
C VAL A 71 -14.27 4.23 0.53
N PRO A 72 -15.42 4.18 1.25
CA PRO A 72 -16.60 3.42 0.81
C PRO A 72 -17.09 3.79 -0.59
N VAL A 73 -17.11 5.08 -0.92
CA VAL A 73 -17.61 5.53 -2.23
C VAL A 73 -16.84 4.96 -3.41
N LEU A 74 -15.51 4.79 -3.26
CA LEU A 74 -14.69 4.17 -4.30
C LEU A 74 -14.84 2.64 -4.27
N GLU A 75 -14.93 2.05 -3.09
CA GLU A 75 -15.16 0.61 -2.93
C GLU A 75 -16.45 0.17 -3.63
N ASP A 76 -17.57 0.83 -3.34
CA ASP A 76 -18.87 0.54 -3.96
C ASP A 76 -18.81 0.71 -5.48
N TYR A 77 -18.11 1.76 -5.94
CA TYR A 77 -17.91 2.00 -7.36
C TYR A 77 -17.13 0.85 -8.03
N ILE A 78 -16.03 0.39 -7.42
CA ILE A 78 -15.22 -0.72 -7.95
C ILE A 78 -16.03 -2.03 -7.95
N ARG A 79 -16.69 -2.36 -6.85
CA ARG A 79 -17.53 -3.58 -6.76
C ARG A 79 -18.60 -3.61 -7.85
N LYS A 80 -19.22 -2.47 -8.13
CA LYS A 80 -20.27 -2.35 -9.15
C LYS A 80 -19.74 -2.42 -10.59
N ASN A 81 -18.64 -1.73 -10.89
CA ASN A 81 -18.19 -1.52 -12.28
C ASN A 81 -17.04 -2.44 -12.70
N TYR A 82 -16.33 -3.03 -11.74
CA TYR A 82 -15.15 -3.89 -11.94
C TYR A 82 -15.20 -5.10 -10.99
N PRO A 83 -16.25 -5.95 -11.11
CA PRO A 83 -16.56 -7.01 -10.13
C PRO A 83 -15.54 -8.16 -10.09
N ARG A 84 -14.63 -8.21 -11.05
CA ARG A 84 -13.60 -9.27 -11.09
C ARG A 84 -12.41 -9.00 -10.19
N TYR A 85 -12.32 -7.81 -9.57
CA TYR A 85 -11.24 -7.51 -8.63
C TYR A 85 -11.53 -8.05 -7.23
N PRO A 86 -10.66 -8.90 -6.67
CA PRO A 86 -10.60 -9.09 -5.23
C PRO A 86 -10.22 -7.77 -4.57
N LEU A 87 -10.99 -7.33 -3.57
CA LEU A 87 -10.71 -6.11 -2.82
C LEU A 87 -9.96 -6.40 -1.54
N ILE A 88 -9.10 -5.45 -1.15
CA ILE A 88 -8.30 -5.51 0.06
C ILE A 88 -8.55 -4.24 0.87
N SER A 89 -8.87 -4.40 2.15
CA SER A 89 -9.01 -3.27 3.06
C SER A 89 -7.65 -2.69 3.42
N SER A 90 -7.53 -1.35 3.37
CA SER A 90 -6.26 -0.65 3.54
C SER A 90 -5.96 -0.30 5.00
N THR A 91 -4.69 -0.42 5.40
CA THR A 91 -4.17 0.14 6.66
C THR A 91 -4.33 1.67 6.77
N VAL A 92 -4.58 2.38 5.65
CA VAL A 92 -4.89 3.83 5.66
C VAL A 92 -6.18 4.13 6.41
N LYS A 93 -7.08 3.16 6.60
CA LYS A 93 -8.27 3.27 7.45
C LYS A 93 -7.93 3.49 8.92
N GLN A 94 -6.72 3.13 9.36
CA GLN A 94 -6.22 3.31 10.72
C GLN A 94 -7.15 2.68 11.77
N ILE A 95 -7.52 1.42 11.58
CA ILE A 95 -8.40 0.68 12.48
C ILE A 95 -7.58 0.17 13.66
N GLU A 96 -7.54 0.94 14.74
CA GLU A 96 -6.85 0.59 15.98
C GLU A 96 -7.81 0.05 17.07
N ASP A 97 -9.11 0.30 16.90
CA ASP A 97 -10.14 -0.25 17.77
C ASP A 97 -10.45 -1.72 17.41
N ARG A 98 -10.59 -2.58 18.45
CA ARG A 98 -10.79 -4.02 18.27
C ARG A 98 -12.14 -4.35 17.64
N ASP A 99 -13.21 -3.74 18.10
CA ASP A 99 -14.56 -4.04 17.61
C ASP A 99 -14.71 -3.57 16.16
N ALA A 100 -14.12 -2.41 15.83
CA ALA A 100 -14.05 -1.93 14.45
C ALA A 100 -13.23 -2.88 13.55
N LEU A 101 -12.13 -3.45 14.05
CA LEU A 101 -11.34 -4.45 13.32
C LEU A 101 -12.14 -5.73 13.09
N LEU A 102 -12.82 -6.25 14.11
CA LEU A 102 -13.66 -7.44 13.97
C LEU A 102 -14.75 -7.21 12.92
N ALA A 103 -15.43 -6.06 12.97
CA ALA A 103 -16.43 -5.70 11.98
C ALA A 103 -15.84 -5.57 10.55
N GLU A 104 -14.60 -5.12 10.42
CA GLU A 104 -13.92 -5.03 9.12
C GLU A 104 -13.56 -6.43 8.58
N LEU A 105 -13.17 -7.37 9.45
CA LEU A 105 -12.84 -8.75 9.08
C LEU A 105 -14.06 -9.53 8.57
N GLU A 106 -15.27 -9.19 9.01
CA GLU A 106 -16.51 -9.82 8.53
C GLU A 106 -16.93 -9.36 7.13
N LYS A 107 -16.39 -8.25 6.63
CA LYS A 107 -16.71 -7.75 5.28
C LYS A 107 -16.12 -8.64 4.19
N ASP A 108 -16.69 -8.53 3.01
CA ASP A 108 -16.22 -9.23 1.81
C ASP A 108 -14.94 -8.59 1.23
N TYR A 109 -13.82 -8.77 1.96
CA TYR A 109 -12.48 -8.50 1.47
C TYR A 109 -11.70 -9.79 1.32
N LYS A 110 -10.83 -9.85 0.31
CA LYS A 110 -9.83 -10.91 0.20
C LYS A 110 -8.85 -10.87 1.36
N LEU A 111 -8.36 -9.67 1.68
CA LEU A 111 -7.44 -9.42 2.80
C LEU A 111 -7.81 -8.11 3.50
N VAL A 112 -7.49 -8.02 4.79
CA VAL A 112 -7.51 -6.81 5.60
C VAL A 112 -6.09 -6.49 6.03
N VAL A 113 -5.52 -5.38 5.53
CA VAL A 113 -4.19 -4.94 5.96
C VAL A 113 -4.32 -4.34 7.34
N LEU A 114 -3.78 -5.03 8.33
CA LEU A 114 -3.83 -4.60 9.73
C LEU A 114 -3.16 -3.24 9.91
N ASP A 115 -3.69 -2.41 10.79
CA ASP A 115 -2.96 -1.22 11.21
C ASP A 115 -1.66 -1.65 11.91
N TYR A 116 -0.53 -1.06 11.51
CA TYR A 116 0.76 -1.51 12.03
C TYR A 116 0.95 -1.25 13.53
N ASN A 117 0.12 -0.43 14.17
CA ASN A 117 0.14 -0.29 15.62
C ASN A 117 -0.37 -1.55 16.36
N TRP A 118 -0.93 -2.53 15.64
CA TRP A 118 -1.22 -3.87 16.16
C TRP A 118 -0.01 -4.79 16.17
N ASN A 119 1.02 -4.47 15.39
CA ASN A 119 2.19 -5.34 15.28
C ASN A 119 2.79 -5.62 16.66
N ASN A 120 3.20 -6.88 16.87
CA ASN A 120 3.82 -7.39 18.10
C ASN A 120 2.94 -7.35 19.37
N ARG A 121 1.66 -7.00 19.26
CA ARG A 121 0.69 -7.15 20.36
C ARG A 121 0.19 -8.60 20.41
N PHE A 122 1.09 -9.53 20.70
CA PHE A 122 0.86 -10.97 20.52
C PHE A 122 -0.34 -11.51 21.27
N ASP A 123 -0.58 -11.09 22.51
CA ASP A 123 -1.74 -11.53 23.30
C ASP A 123 -3.07 -11.19 22.63
N GLU A 124 -3.14 -10.05 21.98
CA GLU A 124 -4.33 -9.62 21.25
C GLU A 124 -4.42 -10.29 19.88
N LEU A 125 -3.29 -10.38 19.16
CA LEU A 125 -3.21 -11.03 17.86
C LEU A 125 -3.59 -12.52 17.94
N GLU A 126 -3.23 -13.21 19.01
CA GLU A 126 -3.58 -14.61 19.21
C GLU A 126 -5.09 -14.84 19.24
N THR A 127 -5.84 -13.87 19.72
CA THR A 127 -7.31 -13.95 19.89
C THR A 127 -8.11 -13.42 18.69
N LEU A 128 -7.46 -12.90 17.63
CA LEU A 128 -8.17 -12.45 16.43
C LEU A 128 -8.68 -13.64 15.59
N PRO A 129 -9.90 -13.56 15.05
CA PRO A 129 -10.41 -14.52 14.07
C PRO A 129 -9.84 -14.24 12.68
N HIS A 130 -10.08 -15.13 11.72
CA HIS A 130 -9.78 -14.93 10.30
C HIS A 130 -8.32 -14.51 10.03
N LYS A 131 -7.37 -15.13 10.70
CA LYS A 131 -5.94 -14.79 10.59
C LYS A 131 -5.38 -14.99 9.18
N ASP A 132 -5.92 -15.94 8.45
CA ASP A 132 -5.70 -16.20 7.03
C ASP A 132 -6.09 -15.01 6.13
N LYS A 133 -7.00 -14.16 6.60
CA LYS A 133 -7.48 -12.95 5.93
C LYS A 133 -6.72 -11.69 6.33
N ILE A 134 -5.89 -11.74 7.36
CA ILE A 134 -5.12 -10.60 7.86
C ILE A 134 -3.77 -10.51 7.15
N GLU A 135 -3.45 -9.33 6.62
CA GLU A 135 -2.12 -9.02 6.04
C GLU A 135 -1.34 -8.10 7.01
N ILE A 136 -0.17 -8.55 7.44
CA ILE A 136 0.72 -7.83 8.37
C ILE A 136 1.73 -6.99 7.58
N LEU A 137 1.75 -5.66 7.80
CA LEU A 137 2.78 -4.78 7.28
C LEU A 137 4.03 -4.90 8.16
N VAL A 138 5.09 -5.55 7.66
CA VAL A 138 6.23 -5.97 8.49
C VAL A 138 7.28 -4.88 8.74
N ASN A 139 7.42 -3.89 7.84
CA ASN A 139 8.42 -2.83 7.91
C ASN A 139 7.81 -1.43 7.75
N PRO A 140 6.88 -1.00 8.61
CA PRO A 140 6.27 0.32 8.47
C PRO A 140 7.31 1.43 8.63
N TYR A 141 7.33 2.37 7.68
CA TYR A 141 8.24 3.53 7.71
C TYR A 141 7.68 4.73 8.48
N CYS A 142 6.47 4.63 9.01
CA CYS A 142 5.89 5.69 9.82
C CYS A 142 6.16 5.43 11.30
N THR A 143 6.40 6.51 12.05
CA THR A 143 6.54 6.43 13.51
C THR A 143 5.34 5.74 14.15
N PRO A 144 5.57 4.81 15.09
CA PRO A 144 4.50 4.20 15.86
C PRO A 144 3.59 5.25 16.51
N HIS A 145 2.28 4.99 16.55
CA HIS A 145 1.27 5.84 17.17
C HIS A 145 1.26 7.32 16.73
N CYS A 146 1.69 7.59 15.50
CA CYS A 146 1.77 8.96 14.97
C CYS A 146 0.39 9.62 14.87
N LYS A 147 0.10 10.58 15.74
CA LYS A 147 -1.16 11.34 15.78
C LYS A 147 -1.40 12.21 14.54
N ARG A 148 -0.38 12.41 13.72
CA ARG A 148 -0.43 13.24 12.49
C ARG A 148 -0.69 12.42 11.24
N ARG A 149 -0.71 11.07 11.34
CA ARG A 149 -0.80 10.13 10.22
C ARG A 149 -2.00 10.39 9.32
N LYS A 150 -3.18 10.62 9.89
CA LYS A 150 -4.39 10.94 9.13
C LYS A 150 -4.19 12.18 8.25
N LYS A 151 -3.72 13.28 8.83
CA LYS A 151 -3.44 14.53 8.10
C LYS A 151 -2.34 14.36 7.05
N HIS A 152 -1.38 13.49 7.30
CA HIS A 152 -0.35 13.16 6.32
C HIS A 152 -0.95 12.42 5.11
N TYR A 153 -1.83 11.44 5.32
CA TYR A 153 -2.51 10.76 4.22
C TYR A 153 -3.42 11.70 3.42
N GLU A 154 -4.13 12.63 4.08
CA GLU A 154 -4.92 13.66 3.42
C GLU A 154 -4.01 14.57 2.56
N PHE A 155 -2.91 15.04 3.10
CA PHE A 155 -1.90 15.83 2.37
C PHE A 155 -1.37 15.08 1.13
N LEU A 156 -1.03 13.81 1.27
CA LEU A 156 -0.57 13.00 0.14
C LEU A 156 -1.68 12.81 -0.91
N GLY A 157 -2.93 12.74 -0.49
CA GLY A 157 -4.10 12.69 -1.36
C GLY A 157 -4.27 13.97 -2.17
N GLU A 158 -4.17 15.14 -1.54
CA GLU A 158 -4.18 16.45 -2.23
C GLU A 158 -3.05 16.55 -3.25
N ARG A 159 -1.84 16.18 -2.86
CA ARG A 159 -0.69 16.16 -3.77
C ARG A 159 -0.91 15.23 -4.96
N GLN A 160 -1.56 14.10 -4.74
CA GLN A 160 -1.88 13.17 -5.83
C GLN A 160 -2.87 13.77 -6.82
N PHE A 161 -3.87 14.50 -6.35
CA PHE A 161 -4.78 15.24 -7.24
C PHE A 161 -4.05 16.32 -8.05
N GLU A 162 -3.17 17.10 -7.41
CA GLU A 162 -2.38 18.11 -8.10
C GLU A 162 -1.51 17.49 -9.23
N HIS A 163 -0.84 16.37 -8.96
CA HIS A 163 -0.04 15.65 -9.97
C HIS A 163 -0.91 15.03 -11.07
N ASN A 164 -2.07 14.50 -10.74
CA ASN A 164 -2.99 13.97 -11.72
C ASN A 164 -3.46 15.07 -12.70
N LEU A 165 -3.84 16.24 -12.19
CA LEU A 165 -4.23 17.39 -12.98
C LEU A 165 -3.09 17.92 -13.85
N GLN A 166 -1.85 17.89 -13.36
CA GLN A 166 -0.69 18.30 -14.15
C GLN A 166 -0.45 17.40 -15.36
N VAL A 167 -0.65 16.08 -15.20
CA VAL A 167 -0.38 15.10 -16.28
C VAL A 167 -1.58 14.97 -17.23
N PHE A 168 -2.80 15.01 -16.73
CA PHE A 168 -4.02 14.70 -17.48
C PHE A 168 -5.01 15.88 -17.58
N GLY A 169 -4.67 17.02 -16.99
CA GLY A 169 -5.46 18.24 -17.08
C GLY A 169 -5.36 18.91 -18.45
N ASN A 170 -6.13 19.98 -18.63
CA ASN A 170 -6.03 20.80 -19.84
C ASN A 170 -4.68 21.53 -19.89
N GLU A 171 -4.29 22.05 -21.07
CA GLU A 171 -3.00 22.71 -21.29
C GLU A 171 -2.68 23.83 -20.28
N LYS A 172 -3.69 24.59 -19.84
CA LYS A 172 -3.52 25.66 -18.84
C LYS A 172 -3.18 25.12 -17.45
N GLN A 173 -3.64 23.92 -17.11
CA GLN A 173 -3.36 23.24 -15.82
C GLN A 173 -2.01 22.53 -15.88
N ALA A 174 -1.68 21.89 -16.99
CA ALA A 174 -0.43 21.19 -17.21
C ALA A 174 0.82 22.11 -17.15
N LEU A 175 0.67 23.39 -17.51
CA LEU A 175 1.75 24.38 -17.49
C LEU A 175 2.03 25.00 -16.12
N LYS A 176 1.19 24.77 -15.11
CA LYS A 176 1.42 25.33 -13.76
C LYS A 176 2.38 24.43 -12.98
N PRO A 177 3.54 24.95 -12.53
CA PRO A 177 4.41 24.20 -11.64
C PRO A 177 3.65 23.79 -10.38
N ILE A 178 3.79 22.54 -9.97
CA ILE A 178 3.29 22.11 -8.67
C ILE A 178 4.23 22.66 -7.60
N PRO A 179 3.77 23.52 -6.68
CA PRO A 179 4.62 24.04 -5.62
C PRO A 179 5.24 22.90 -4.82
N LYS A 180 6.52 22.98 -4.50
CA LYS A 180 7.13 22.07 -3.53
C LYS A 180 6.47 22.32 -2.18
N LYS A 181 5.61 21.42 -1.77
CA LYS A 181 5.02 21.39 -0.43
C LYS A 181 5.53 20.13 0.26
N GLU A 182 5.97 20.28 1.48
CA GLU A 182 6.37 19.17 2.33
C GLU A 182 5.46 19.11 3.54
N PHE A 183 5.02 17.90 3.88
CA PHE A 183 4.32 17.71 5.14
C PHE A 183 5.35 17.81 6.26
N PRO A 184 5.11 18.62 7.31
CA PRO A 184 6.07 18.80 8.39
C PRO A 184 6.13 17.52 9.26
N CYS A 185 6.80 16.50 8.74
CA CYS A 185 7.06 15.24 9.43
C CYS A 185 8.48 15.26 9.97
N PRO A 186 8.72 15.06 11.28
CA PRO A 186 10.07 15.03 11.86
C PRO A 186 10.90 13.84 11.34
N ASN A 187 10.26 12.85 10.74
CA ASN A 187 10.85 11.55 10.41
C ASN A 187 10.95 11.32 8.88
N MET A 188 11.23 12.36 8.11
CA MET A 188 11.22 12.29 6.63
C MET A 188 12.39 11.52 5.99
N SER A 189 13.36 11.06 6.77
CA SER A 189 14.60 10.48 6.24
C SER A 189 14.94 9.10 6.81
N PHE A 190 13.97 8.31 7.23
CA PHE A 190 14.25 6.94 7.67
C PHE A 190 14.69 6.08 6.49
N ASP A 191 15.84 5.42 6.66
CA ASP A 191 16.21 4.28 5.84
C ASP A 191 15.57 2.99 6.39
N PHE A 192 15.84 1.86 5.72
CA PHE A 192 15.29 0.59 6.15
C PHE A 192 15.75 0.21 7.57
N TYR A 193 17.01 0.44 7.90
CA TYR A 193 17.57 0.04 9.20
C TYR A 193 17.05 0.87 10.36
N ASP A 194 16.74 2.16 10.14
CA ASP A 194 16.09 2.98 11.16
C ASP A 194 14.76 2.38 11.61
N THR A 195 14.00 1.82 10.66
CA THR A 195 12.69 1.21 10.96
C THR A 195 12.80 -0.09 11.76
N THR A 196 13.93 -0.79 11.72
CA THR A 196 14.12 -2.03 12.49
C THR A 196 14.12 -1.80 14.01
N GLY A 197 14.36 -0.57 14.45
CA GLY A 197 14.28 -0.18 15.86
C GLY A 197 12.86 0.16 16.35
N PHE A 198 11.86 0.20 15.48
CA PHE A 198 10.49 0.51 15.88
C PHE A 198 9.81 -0.68 16.54
N GLU A 199 9.00 -0.42 17.57
CA GLU A 199 8.17 -1.43 18.22
C GLU A 199 7.17 -2.10 17.26
N THR A 200 6.82 -1.42 16.17
CA THR A 200 5.93 -1.91 15.12
C THR A 200 6.64 -2.70 14.02
N HIS A 201 7.98 -2.78 14.07
CA HIS A 201 8.73 -3.61 13.13
C HIS A 201 8.55 -5.09 13.45
N VAL A 202 8.35 -5.90 12.41
CA VAL A 202 8.24 -7.36 12.53
C VAL A 202 9.44 -7.98 11.85
N SER A 203 10.31 -8.61 12.62
CA SER A 203 11.51 -9.27 12.09
C SER A 203 11.16 -10.62 11.42
N PRO A 204 12.04 -11.14 10.53
CA PRO A 204 11.88 -12.50 9.99
C PRO A 204 11.77 -13.56 11.07
N GLN A 205 12.52 -13.42 12.16
CA GLN A 205 12.45 -14.34 13.29
C GLN A 205 11.05 -14.33 13.92
N GLN A 206 10.47 -13.13 14.19
CA GLN A 206 9.12 -13.03 14.71
C GLN A 206 8.08 -13.62 13.76
N ILE A 207 8.25 -13.43 12.43
CA ILE A 207 7.37 -14.05 11.44
C ILE A 207 7.31 -15.57 11.65
N TYR A 208 8.46 -16.23 11.67
CA TYR A 208 8.52 -17.70 11.75
C TYR A 208 8.25 -18.25 13.15
N GLU A 209 8.63 -17.55 14.21
CA GLU A 209 8.52 -18.06 15.58
C GLU A 209 7.22 -17.66 16.29
N LYS A 210 6.54 -16.60 15.81
CA LYS A 210 5.34 -16.06 16.45
C LYS A 210 4.15 -16.04 15.49
N TYR A 211 4.23 -15.28 14.40
CA TYR A 211 3.08 -15.05 13.53
C TYR A 211 2.61 -16.32 12.81
N VAL A 212 3.52 -17.05 12.17
CA VAL A 212 3.17 -18.28 11.44
C VAL A 212 2.56 -19.34 12.37
N PRO A 213 3.13 -19.62 13.56
CA PRO A 213 2.50 -20.55 14.51
C PRO A 213 1.11 -20.13 15.01
N MET A 214 0.83 -18.82 15.06
CA MET A 214 -0.50 -18.30 15.36
C MET A 214 -1.50 -18.41 14.20
N GLY A 215 -1.05 -18.78 12.98
CA GLY A 215 -1.91 -18.93 11.79
C GLY A 215 -1.94 -17.72 10.87
N TYR A 216 -1.01 -16.76 10.99
CA TYR A 216 -0.86 -15.66 10.03
C TYR A 216 -0.04 -16.12 8.82
N GLU A 217 -0.53 -15.81 7.61
CA GLU A 217 0.08 -16.29 6.36
C GLU A 217 0.46 -15.14 5.41
N ASN A 218 -0.09 -13.94 5.62
CA ASN A 218 0.07 -12.83 4.69
C ASN A 218 0.95 -11.72 5.30
N PHE A 219 2.10 -11.49 4.67
CA PHE A 219 3.08 -10.50 5.10
C PHE A 219 3.39 -9.54 3.96
N LYS A 220 3.38 -8.25 4.26
CA LYS A 220 3.56 -7.17 3.30
C LYS A 220 4.81 -6.38 3.61
N ILE A 221 5.69 -6.26 2.62
CA ILE A 221 6.85 -5.36 2.68
C ILE A 221 6.44 -4.01 2.09
N GLU A 222 6.63 -2.93 2.84
CA GLU A 222 6.56 -1.56 2.34
C GLU A 222 7.91 -1.18 1.71
N GLY A 223 7.92 -0.33 0.69
CA GLY A 223 9.17 0.12 0.06
C GLY A 223 8.93 0.81 -1.28
N ARG A 224 7.71 0.78 -1.81
CA ARG A 224 7.37 1.45 -3.05
C ARG A 224 7.74 2.93 -2.98
N LEU A 225 8.52 3.41 -3.94
CA LEU A 225 9.09 4.76 -4.04
C LEU A 225 10.22 5.08 -3.04
N MET A 226 10.73 4.10 -2.32
CA MET A 226 11.99 4.22 -1.58
C MET A 226 13.19 4.18 -2.53
N HIS A 227 14.36 4.54 -2.01
CA HIS A 227 15.58 4.36 -2.79
C HIS A 227 15.76 2.88 -3.17
N PRO A 228 16.21 2.54 -4.38
CA PRO A 228 16.39 1.14 -4.78
C PRO A 228 17.22 0.30 -3.81
N ALA A 229 18.22 0.88 -3.17
CA ALA A 229 19.03 0.19 -2.17
C ALA A 229 18.19 -0.24 -0.94
N ASP A 230 17.28 0.61 -0.45
CA ASP A 230 16.40 0.27 0.68
C ASP A 230 15.43 -0.86 0.31
N ILE A 231 14.94 -0.86 -0.92
CA ILE A 231 14.07 -1.94 -1.42
C ILE A 231 14.84 -3.26 -1.45
N LEU A 232 16.07 -3.25 -1.96
CA LEU A 232 16.92 -4.44 -2.04
C LEU A 232 17.31 -4.94 -0.65
N GLU A 233 17.68 -4.05 0.27
CA GLU A 233 17.96 -4.41 1.66
C GLU A 233 16.73 -5.02 2.35
N SER A 234 15.53 -4.45 2.12
CA SER A 234 14.28 -5.02 2.64
C SER A 234 14.07 -6.45 2.12
N TYR A 235 14.26 -6.70 0.82
CA TYR A 235 14.14 -8.04 0.27
C TYR A 235 15.21 -8.99 0.81
N MET A 236 16.46 -8.55 0.92
CA MET A 236 17.52 -9.37 1.51
C MET A 236 17.21 -9.72 2.96
N TYR A 237 16.71 -8.76 3.73
CA TYR A 237 16.38 -8.97 5.13
C TYR A 237 15.27 -10.00 5.34
N TYR A 238 14.18 -9.94 4.54
CA TYR A 238 13.03 -10.82 4.71
C TYR A 238 13.12 -12.13 3.94
N MET A 239 13.81 -12.19 2.80
CA MET A 239 13.76 -13.32 1.88
C MET A 239 15.06 -14.12 1.80
N VAL A 240 16.16 -13.61 2.39
CA VAL A 240 17.46 -14.26 2.32
C VAL A 240 17.90 -14.68 3.72
N LYS A 241 18.35 -15.93 3.86
CA LYS A 241 18.93 -16.42 5.12
C LYS A 241 20.14 -15.57 5.50
N PRO A 242 20.32 -15.21 6.79
CA PRO A 242 21.37 -14.30 7.25
C PRO A 242 22.76 -14.62 6.72
N GLU A 243 23.14 -15.90 6.69
CA GLU A 243 24.44 -16.39 6.26
C GLU A 243 24.77 -16.11 4.78
N TYR A 244 23.76 -15.82 3.95
CA TYR A 244 23.98 -15.55 2.50
C TYR A 244 23.85 -14.07 2.13
N ARG A 245 23.43 -13.19 3.06
CA ARG A 245 23.13 -11.78 2.75
C ARG A 245 24.35 -11.03 2.22
N ASP A 246 25.50 -11.18 2.89
CA ASP A 246 26.73 -10.47 2.49
C ASP A 246 27.26 -10.97 1.15
N MET A 247 27.16 -12.27 0.89
CA MET A 247 27.52 -12.82 -0.41
C MET A 247 26.66 -12.22 -1.54
N LEU A 248 25.37 -12.02 -1.31
CA LEU A 248 24.49 -11.42 -2.31
C LEU A 248 24.79 -9.92 -2.49
N ARG A 249 25.05 -9.16 -1.42
CA ARG A 249 25.45 -7.74 -1.52
C ARG A 249 26.69 -7.55 -2.38
N LEU A 250 27.66 -8.48 -2.30
CA LEU A 250 28.88 -8.42 -3.11
C LEU A 250 28.64 -8.75 -4.60
N LYS A 251 27.51 -9.38 -4.95
CA LYS A 251 27.17 -9.76 -6.33
C LYS A 251 26.23 -8.77 -7.03
N MET A 252 25.66 -7.82 -6.27
CA MET A 252 24.71 -6.82 -6.77
C MET A 252 25.41 -5.51 -7.07
#